data_64a29367c9e1f027b063467bb8491b59
#
_entry.id   64a29367c9e1f027b063467bb8491b59
#
_cell.length_a   1.000
_cell.length_b   1.000
_cell.length_c   1.000
_cell.angle_alpha   90.00
_cell.angle_beta   90.00
_cell.angle_gamma   90.00
#
_symmetry.space_group_name_H-M   'P 1'
#
loop_
_entity.id
_entity.type
_entity.pdbx_description
1 polymer ?
#
loop_
_entity_poly.entity_id
_entity_poly.type
_entity_poly.pdbx_seq_one_letter_code
_entity_poly.pdbx_strand_id
1 'polypeptide(L)'
;MKFPHRQLLIAAVCAALAGTAFAAPDAGIASLAAKEKPALLDTLKELVSIESGSRDLDGLEKISDLIAGKFKALGGEVELIDPSAEAYRMEDTPEKMGRVVRATFKGTGKKKILLIAHMDTVYTIGMLNKQPFRIEGDKAYGLGIADDKQGIAVITHIVSMLQQMKFKEYGTLTVLINGDEEISSPGARALITRMGAEHDAVMSFEGAYVKDDKLSLATAGIASVTLHVAGKASHAGSAPELGVNALYELSHQILQMRDLSDPATGLKMNWTISKSGSNRNVIPASATAGADVRVLKVSDYDRIEQQVNERVKKQLIPEAKVELKFERRRPPLEATDASRAMAAHAQQIYKEELGRPLGADDKAAGGGTDAAFAALKTKAPVIERFGLQGFGAHSADAEYVLVDSIEPRLYLGTRMVMDIARGKTAR
;
A
#
# COMPACT_ATOMS: atom_id res chain seq x y z
N MET A 1 15.19 75.69 51.37
CA MET A 1 15.74 74.59 50.55
C MET A 1 14.64 73.70 50.15
N LYS A 2 14.26 73.68 48.88
CA LYS A 2 13.15 72.85 48.28
C LYS A 2 13.80 71.66 47.62
N PHE A 3 13.40 70.45 48.00
CA PHE A 3 13.71 69.19 47.28
C PHE A 3 12.54 68.87 46.33
N PRO A 4 12.78 68.45 45.05
CA PRO A 4 11.75 68.11 44.15
C PRO A 4 11.40 66.58 44.22
N HIS A 5 10.10 66.29 44.16
CA HIS A 5 9.56 64.97 44.10
C HIS A 5 9.89 64.28 42.73
N ARG A 6 10.57 63.17 42.80
CA ARG A 6 10.72 62.27 41.68
C ARG A 6 9.46 61.35 41.63
N GLN A 7 8.66 61.52 40.61
CA GLN A 7 7.61 60.56 40.28
C GLN A 7 8.22 59.35 39.54
N LEU A 8 8.14 58.15 40.13
CA LEU A 8 8.40 56.88 39.44
C LEU A 8 7.22 56.55 38.55
N LEU A 9 7.42 56.57 37.23
CA LEU A 9 6.53 55.92 36.27
C LEU A 9 6.84 54.42 36.27
N ILE A 10 5.91 53.62 36.79
CA ILE A 10 5.90 52.15 36.61
C ILE A 10 5.26 51.85 35.25
N ALA A 11 6.07 51.55 34.23
CA ALA A 11 5.60 51.04 32.96
C ALA A 11 5.26 49.56 33.14
N ALA A 12 3.98 49.23 33.18
CA ALA A 12 3.49 47.87 33.12
C ALA A 12 3.68 47.32 31.69
N VAL A 13 4.68 46.49 31.48
CA VAL A 13 4.87 45.71 30.27
C VAL A 13 3.90 44.53 30.31
N CYS A 14 2.73 44.68 29.72
CA CYS A 14 1.87 43.54 29.37
C CYS A 14 2.52 42.77 28.21
N ALA A 15 3.33 41.75 28.53
CA ALA A 15 3.72 40.77 27.53
C ALA A 15 2.48 40.00 27.11
N ALA A 16 1.92 40.34 25.93
CA ALA A 16 0.92 39.56 25.29
C ALA A 16 1.57 38.23 24.87
N LEU A 17 1.40 37.17 25.67
CA LEU A 17 1.60 35.80 25.25
C LEU A 17 0.53 35.52 24.18
N ALA A 18 0.90 35.73 22.92
CA ALA A 18 0.17 35.21 21.79
C ALA A 18 0.33 33.66 21.83
N GLY A 19 -0.45 33.01 22.67
CA GLY A 19 -0.63 31.57 22.60
C GLY A 19 -1.19 31.30 21.21
N THR A 20 -0.53 30.45 20.44
CA THR A 20 -1.10 29.85 19.22
C THR A 20 -2.41 29.16 19.64
N ALA A 21 -3.54 29.82 19.41
CA ALA A 21 -4.84 29.21 19.62
C ALA A 21 -4.95 28.08 18.60
N PHE A 22 -4.82 26.83 19.05
CA PHE A 22 -5.18 25.67 18.24
C PHE A 22 -6.68 25.77 17.94
N ALA A 23 -7.06 25.47 16.71
CA ALA A 23 -8.47 25.35 16.36
C ALA A 23 -9.06 24.21 17.22
N ALA A 24 -10.23 24.44 17.83
CA ALA A 24 -10.88 23.35 18.56
C ALA A 24 -11.32 22.25 17.57
N PRO A 25 -11.17 20.96 17.94
CA PRO A 25 -11.70 19.86 17.15
C PRO A 25 -13.18 20.06 16.82
N ASP A 26 -13.62 19.61 15.65
CA ASP A 26 -15.05 19.48 15.39
C ASP A 26 -15.66 18.52 16.40
N ALA A 27 -16.44 19.05 17.35
CA ALA A 27 -16.99 18.30 18.48
C ALA A 27 -17.89 17.13 18.01
N GLY A 28 -18.57 17.29 16.88
CA GLY A 28 -19.42 16.23 16.31
C GLY A 28 -18.58 15.06 15.80
N ILE A 29 -17.53 15.34 15.04
CA ILE A 29 -16.63 14.31 14.52
C ILE A 29 -15.87 13.63 15.66
N ALA A 30 -15.33 14.40 16.62
CA ALA A 30 -14.59 13.87 17.77
C ALA A 30 -15.46 12.93 18.63
N SER A 31 -16.70 13.35 18.93
CA SER A 31 -17.64 12.53 19.69
C SER A 31 -18.01 11.22 18.97
N LEU A 32 -18.20 11.29 17.64
CA LEU A 32 -18.49 10.09 16.85
C LEU A 32 -17.27 9.17 16.77
N ALA A 33 -16.06 9.69 16.58
CA ALA A 33 -14.84 8.88 16.56
C ALA A 33 -14.64 8.10 17.85
N ALA A 34 -14.86 8.74 19.02
CA ALA A 34 -14.79 8.08 20.30
C ALA A 34 -15.88 7.00 20.46
N LYS A 35 -17.10 7.26 19.97
CA LYS A 35 -18.22 6.31 19.99
C LYS A 35 -17.96 5.10 19.06
N GLU A 36 -17.35 5.31 17.92
CA GLU A 36 -17.06 4.28 16.91
C GLU A 36 -15.87 3.38 17.29
N LYS A 37 -14.99 3.81 18.21
CA LYS A 37 -13.78 3.04 18.59
C LYS A 37 -14.07 1.61 19.04
N PRO A 38 -15.02 1.33 19.96
CA PRO A 38 -15.35 -0.04 20.33
C PRO A 38 -15.90 -0.86 19.15
N ALA A 39 -16.79 -0.27 18.35
CA ALA A 39 -17.38 -0.95 17.21
C ALA A 39 -16.34 -1.23 16.10
N LEU A 40 -15.32 -0.38 15.94
CA LEU A 40 -14.21 -0.63 15.04
C LEU A 40 -13.37 -1.83 15.51
N LEU A 41 -13.11 -1.96 16.81
CA LEU A 41 -12.40 -3.13 17.37
C LEU A 41 -13.20 -4.42 17.17
N ASP A 42 -14.53 -4.39 17.29
CA ASP A 42 -15.37 -5.53 16.95
C ASP A 42 -15.30 -5.88 15.46
N THR A 43 -15.33 -4.88 14.58
CA THR A 43 -15.15 -5.09 13.14
C THR A 43 -13.77 -5.68 12.82
N LEU A 44 -12.70 -5.20 13.46
CA LEU A 44 -11.35 -5.78 13.32
C LEU A 44 -11.32 -7.24 13.74
N LYS A 45 -11.93 -7.56 14.89
CA LYS A 45 -12.02 -8.94 15.38
C LYS A 45 -12.74 -9.84 14.37
N GLU A 46 -13.85 -9.40 13.79
CA GLU A 46 -14.58 -10.16 12.77
C GLU A 46 -13.70 -10.41 11.54
N LEU A 47 -13.06 -9.36 11.00
CA LEU A 47 -12.20 -9.46 9.81
C LEU A 47 -10.98 -10.36 10.05
N VAL A 48 -10.29 -10.20 11.18
CA VAL A 48 -9.10 -10.99 11.54
C VAL A 48 -9.46 -12.46 11.80
N SER A 49 -10.69 -12.76 12.22
CA SER A 49 -11.15 -14.12 12.46
C SER A 49 -11.40 -14.94 11.17
N ILE A 50 -11.22 -14.33 10.00
CA ILE A 50 -11.30 -15.00 8.70
C ILE A 50 -9.91 -15.03 8.09
N GLU A 51 -9.38 -16.22 7.81
CA GLU A 51 -8.17 -16.38 6.99
C GLU A 51 -8.48 -15.94 5.56
N SER A 52 -7.57 -15.17 4.96
CA SER A 52 -7.77 -14.59 3.63
C SER A 52 -6.45 -14.44 2.88
N GLY A 53 -5.62 -15.47 2.88
CA GLY A 53 -4.42 -15.49 2.04
C GLY A 53 -4.78 -15.28 0.57
N SER A 54 -3.94 -14.59 -0.22
CA SER A 54 -4.24 -14.23 -1.62
C SER A 54 -4.60 -15.43 -2.52
N ARG A 55 -4.26 -16.66 -2.09
CA ARG A 55 -4.57 -17.92 -2.80
C ARG A 55 -5.67 -18.75 -2.12
N ASP A 56 -6.21 -18.28 -1.00
CA ASP A 56 -7.32 -18.91 -0.27
C ASP A 56 -8.66 -18.35 -0.79
N LEU A 57 -9.17 -18.93 -1.88
CA LEU A 57 -10.40 -18.44 -2.50
C LEU A 57 -11.62 -18.56 -1.58
N ASP A 58 -11.69 -19.61 -0.75
CA ASP A 58 -12.81 -19.81 0.19
C ASP A 58 -12.78 -18.75 1.32
N GLY A 59 -11.59 -18.43 1.82
CA GLY A 59 -11.41 -17.37 2.80
C GLY A 59 -11.70 -15.99 2.22
N LEU A 60 -11.22 -15.72 1.00
CA LEU A 60 -11.48 -14.48 0.28
C LEU A 60 -12.97 -14.32 -0.07
N GLU A 61 -13.68 -15.38 -0.36
CA GLU A 61 -15.14 -15.34 -0.54
C GLU A 61 -15.86 -14.94 0.74
N LYS A 62 -15.55 -15.59 1.86
CA LYS A 62 -16.16 -15.31 3.17
C LYS A 62 -15.91 -13.86 3.62
N ILE A 63 -14.67 -13.37 3.52
CA ILE A 63 -14.34 -12.01 3.95
C ILE A 63 -14.96 -10.96 3.02
N SER A 64 -15.02 -11.21 1.69
CA SER A 64 -15.67 -10.30 0.75
C SER A 64 -17.19 -10.21 0.99
N ASP A 65 -17.86 -11.32 1.34
CA ASP A 65 -19.27 -11.31 1.70
C ASP A 65 -19.55 -10.55 2.99
N LEU A 66 -18.68 -10.71 4.01
CA LEU A 66 -18.76 -9.93 5.26
C LEU A 66 -18.64 -8.42 4.97
N ILE A 67 -17.62 -8.03 4.22
CA ILE A 67 -17.36 -6.61 3.85
C ILE A 67 -18.53 -6.05 3.05
N ALA A 68 -19.02 -6.79 2.04
CA ALA A 68 -20.17 -6.40 1.23
C ALA A 68 -21.42 -6.20 2.09
N GLY A 69 -21.66 -7.10 3.05
CA GLY A 69 -22.76 -7.00 4.02
C GLY A 69 -22.69 -5.72 4.85
N LYS A 70 -21.50 -5.38 5.37
CA LYS A 70 -21.30 -4.16 6.16
C LYS A 70 -21.58 -2.89 5.34
N PHE A 71 -21.08 -2.78 4.11
CA PHE A 71 -21.34 -1.60 3.27
C PHE A 71 -22.80 -1.53 2.78
N LYS A 72 -23.46 -2.67 2.53
CA LYS A 72 -24.91 -2.70 2.25
C LYS A 72 -25.72 -2.17 3.42
N ALA A 73 -25.38 -2.59 4.65
CA ALA A 73 -26.06 -2.11 5.87
C ALA A 73 -25.88 -0.60 6.10
N LEU A 74 -24.79 -0.02 5.59
CA LEU A 74 -24.53 1.42 5.61
C LEU A 74 -25.22 2.17 4.45
N GLY A 75 -26.01 1.48 3.61
CA GLY A 75 -26.76 2.09 2.50
C GLY A 75 -25.95 2.23 1.20
N GLY A 76 -24.83 1.53 1.06
CA GLY A 76 -24.04 1.50 -0.18
C GLY A 76 -24.66 0.60 -1.24
N GLU A 77 -24.54 1.01 -2.50
CA GLU A 77 -24.76 0.16 -3.66
C GLU A 77 -23.50 -0.71 -3.84
N VAL A 78 -23.61 -2.02 -3.59
CA VAL A 78 -22.45 -2.91 -3.49
C VAL A 78 -22.44 -3.92 -4.61
N GLU A 79 -21.28 -4.04 -5.26
CA GLU A 79 -20.97 -5.04 -6.29
C GLU A 79 -19.81 -5.93 -5.83
N LEU A 80 -19.92 -7.22 -6.12
CA LEU A 80 -18.85 -8.21 -6.01
C LEU A 80 -18.33 -8.52 -7.40
N ILE A 81 -17.11 -8.14 -7.71
CA ILE A 81 -16.53 -8.22 -9.06
C ILE A 81 -15.50 -9.35 -9.10
N ASP A 82 -15.64 -10.29 -10.03
CA ASP A 82 -14.60 -11.28 -10.33
C ASP A 82 -13.56 -10.64 -11.25
N PRO A 83 -12.32 -10.43 -10.79
CA PRO A 83 -11.29 -9.77 -11.58
C PRO A 83 -10.51 -10.75 -12.48
N SER A 84 -10.78 -12.04 -12.41
CA SER A 84 -9.94 -13.09 -13.01
C SER A 84 -9.89 -13.04 -14.54
N ALA A 85 -10.98 -12.61 -15.19
CA ALA A 85 -11.08 -12.55 -16.65
C ALA A 85 -10.19 -11.45 -17.27
N GLU A 86 -9.98 -10.34 -16.59
CA GLU A 86 -9.18 -9.20 -17.04
C GLU A 86 -7.77 -9.18 -16.42
N ALA A 87 -7.35 -10.28 -15.80
CA ALA A 87 -6.12 -10.34 -15.05
C ALA A 87 -4.87 -10.13 -15.92
N TYR A 88 -3.97 -9.31 -15.44
CA TYR A 88 -2.62 -9.18 -15.95
C TYR A 88 -1.81 -10.43 -15.59
N ARG A 89 -1.42 -11.23 -16.56
CA ARG A 89 -0.76 -12.51 -16.35
C ARG A 89 0.74 -12.37 -16.16
N MET A 90 1.21 -12.57 -14.93
CA MET A 90 2.60 -12.77 -14.55
C MET A 90 2.87 -14.27 -14.40
N GLU A 91 4.14 -14.64 -14.23
CA GLU A 91 4.56 -16.05 -14.12
C GLU A 91 3.86 -16.78 -12.96
N ASP A 92 3.65 -16.09 -11.85
CA ASP A 92 3.06 -16.62 -10.62
C ASP A 92 1.58 -16.22 -10.40
N THR A 93 0.94 -15.56 -11.37
CA THR A 93 -0.48 -15.17 -11.28
C THR A 93 -1.36 -16.41 -11.19
N PRO A 94 -2.18 -16.57 -10.14
CA PRO A 94 -3.12 -17.69 -10.06
C PRO A 94 -4.20 -17.62 -11.15
N GLU A 95 -4.79 -18.76 -11.49
CA GLU A 95 -5.88 -18.81 -12.47
C GLU A 95 -7.09 -17.99 -12.03
N LYS A 96 -7.45 -18.12 -10.74
CA LYS A 96 -8.54 -17.37 -10.10
C LYS A 96 -8.02 -16.54 -8.94
N MET A 97 -8.64 -15.39 -8.72
CA MET A 97 -8.33 -14.44 -7.64
C MET A 97 -9.57 -14.14 -6.83
N GLY A 98 -9.37 -13.58 -5.64
CA GLY A 98 -10.46 -13.11 -4.79
C GLY A 98 -11.29 -12.01 -5.48
N ARG A 99 -12.58 -11.98 -5.14
CA ARG A 99 -13.49 -10.93 -5.63
C ARG A 99 -13.07 -9.56 -5.12
N VAL A 100 -13.35 -8.52 -5.92
CA VAL A 100 -13.24 -7.13 -5.50
C VAL A 100 -14.59 -6.66 -4.99
N VAL A 101 -14.63 -6.05 -3.81
CA VAL A 101 -15.82 -5.38 -3.27
C VAL A 101 -15.79 -3.92 -3.68
N ARG A 102 -16.79 -3.49 -4.45
CA ARG A 102 -17.02 -2.09 -4.77
C ARG A 102 -18.30 -1.62 -4.11
N ALA A 103 -18.21 -0.63 -3.22
CA ALA A 103 -19.36 0.00 -2.60
C ALA A 103 -19.43 1.47 -3.02
N THR A 104 -20.61 1.91 -3.47
CA THR A 104 -20.85 3.26 -3.99
C THR A 104 -21.93 3.96 -3.18
N PHE A 105 -21.61 5.14 -2.66
CA PHE A 105 -22.52 6.01 -1.94
C PHE A 105 -22.75 7.28 -2.77
N LYS A 106 -23.99 7.52 -3.16
CA LYS A 106 -24.39 8.71 -3.94
C LYS A 106 -24.71 9.87 -3.00
N GLY A 107 -24.15 11.03 -3.28
CA GLY A 107 -24.38 12.25 -2.54
C GLY A 107 -25.05 13.34 -3.39
N THR A 108 -25.01 14.57 -2.89
CA THR A 108 -25.63 15.74 -3.53
C THR A 108 -24.61 16.73 -4.10
N GLY A 109 -23.32 16.52 -3.80
CA GLY A 109 -22.23 17.37 -4.26
C GLY A 109 -21.71 16.98 -5.65
N LYS A 110 -20.46 17.38 -5.94
CA LYS A 110 -19.85 17.16 -7.26
C LYS A 110 -18.61 16.26 -7.20
N LYS A 111 -17.88 16.29 -6.08
CA LYS A 111 -16.60 15.61 -5.94
C LYS A 111 -16.76 14.09 -5.81
N LYS A 112 -15.94 13.35 -6.56
CA LYS A 112 -15.87 11.91 -6.50
C LYS A 112 -14.65 11.53 -5.68
N ILE A 113 -14.81 10.73 -4.63
CA ILE A 113 -13.77 10.36 -3.68
C ILE A 113 -13.65 8.85 -3.67
N LEU A 114 -12.42 8.34 -3.83
CA LEU A 114 -12.12 6.91 -3.80
C LEU A 114 -11.35 6.57 -2.51
N LEU A 115 -11.85 5.58 -1.78
CA LEU A 115 -11.18 4.97 -0.61
C LEU A 115 -10.79 3.55 -0.99
N ILE A 116 -9.52 3.19 -0.82
CA ILE A 116 -9.01 1.86 -1.16
C ILE A 116 -8.32 1.19 0.02
N ALA A 117 -8.47 -0.14 0.11
CA ALA A 117 -7.79 -1.05 1.02
C ALA A 117 -7.80 -2.45 0.40
N HIS A 118 -7.14 -3.44 1.02
CA HIS A 118 -7.19 -4.82 0.56
C HIS A 118 -7.54 -5.80 1.67
N MET A 119 -8.12 -6.95 1.30
CA MET A 119 -8.57 -7.95 2.25
C MET A 119 -7.72 -9.22 2.26
N ASP A 120 -6.87 -9.41 1.26
CA ASP A 120 -5.96 -10.53 1.22
C ASP A 120 -4.74 -10.31 2.12
N THR A 121 -4.07 -11.40 2.44
CA THR A 121 -2.89 -11.41 3.31
C THR A 121 -1.84 -12.39 2.77
N VAL A 122 -0.60 -12.28 3.24
CA VAL A 122 0.48 -13.24 2.94
C VAL A 122 0.35 -14.56 3.69
N TYR A 123 -0.57 -14.67 4.65
CA TYR A 123 -0.66 -15.82 5.54
C TYR A 123 -1.35 -17.01 4.91
N THR A 124 -0.89 -18.22 5.24
CA THR A 124 -1.46 -19.47 4.75
C THR A 124 -2.52 -20.01 5.71
N ILE A 125 -3.40 -20.86 5.18
CA ILE A 125 -4.48 -21.51 5.94
C ILE A 125 -3.93 -22.25 7.17
N GLY A 126 -4.62 -22.11 8.30
CA GLY A 126 -4.30 -22.74 9.59
C GLY A 126 -3.40 -21.89 10.51
N MET A 127 -2.92 -20.73 10.04
CA MET A 127 -2.09 -19.84 10.86
C MET A 127 -2.90 -19.06 11.91
N LEU A 128 -4.19 -18.83 11.67
CA LEU A 128 -5.09 -18.14 12.61
C LEU A 128 -5.12 -18.81 14.00
N ASN A 129 -5.05 -20.13 14.04
CA ASN A 129 -5.02 -20.88 15.32
C ASN A 129 -3.80 -20.56 16.20
N LYS A 130 -2.71 -20.06 15.60
CA LYS A 130 -1.48 -19.69 16.30
C LYS A 130 -1.49 -18.23 16.75
N GLN A 131 -2.22 -17.39 16.03
CA GLN A 131 -2.30 -15.95 16.28
C GLN A 131 -3.75 -15.44 16.18
N PRO A 132 -4.64 -15.83 17.14
CA PRO A 132 -6.00 -15.30 17.17
C PRO A 132 -6.00 -13.83 17.57
N PHE A 133 -7.11 -13.15 17.26
CA PHE A 133 -7.31 -11.77 17.71
C PHE A 133 -7.21 -11.66 19.24
N ARG A 134 -6.43 -10.70 19.73
CA ARG A 134 -6.31 -10.37 21.15
C ARG A 134 -5.92 -8.91 21.34
N ILE A 135 -6.27 -8.36 22.48
CA ILE A 135 -5.88 -7.00 22.87
C ILE A 135 -5.00 -7.09 24.12
N GLU A 136 -3.83 -6.46 24.09
CA GLU A 136 -2.87 -6.38 25.19
C GLU A 136 -2.43 -4.92 25.36
N GLY A 137 -2.96 -4.24 26.37
CA GLY A 137 -2.73 -2.80 26.58
C GLY A 137 -3.23 -1.99 25.38
N ASP A 138 -2.37 -1.20 24.78
CA ASP A 138 -2.66 -0.39 23.57
C ASP A 138 -2.48 -1.13 22.25
N LYS A 139 -2.32 -2.44 22.24
CA LYS A 139 -2.08 -3.22 21.03
C LYS A 139 -3.19 -4.21 20.78
N ALA A 140 -3.77 -4.17 19.59
CA ALA A 140 -4.63 -5.23 19.07
C ALA A 140 -3.83 -6.08 18.08
N TYR A 141 -3.69 -7.37 18.36
CA TYR A 141 -2.92 -8.34 17.57
C TYR A 141 -3.84 -9.20 16.71
N GLY A 142 -3.32 -9.65 15.58
CA GLY A 142 -3.98 -10.62 14.71
C GLY A 142 -3.30 -10.70 13.34
N LEU A 143 -3.55 -11.76 12.58
CA LEU A 143 -3.00 -11.93 11.24
C LEU A 143 -3.68 -11.01 10.23
N GLY A 144 -2.89 -10.24 9.50
CA GLY A 144 -3.39 -9.25 8.53
C GLY A 144 -4.08 -8.05 9.21
N ILE A 145 -3.87 -7.85 10.51
CA ILE A 145 -4.53 -6.75 11.24
C ILE A 145 -3.94 -5.39 10.84
N ALA A 146 -2.62 -5.31 10.62
CA ALA A 146 -1.95 -4.09 10.19
C ALA A 146 -1.91 -3.97 8.66
N ASP A 147 -1.98 -5.10 7.95
CA ASP A 147 -1.86 -5.22 6.50
C ASP A 147 -2.92 -6.19 5.92
N ASP A 148 -4.14 -5.73 5.48
CA ASP A 148 -4.65 -4.34 5.63
C ASP A 148 -6.09 -4.35 6.17
N LYS A 149 -6.44 -5.35 7.01
CA LYS A 149 -7.80 -5.48 7.58
C LYS A 149 -8.20 -4.26 8.41
N GLN A 150 -7.23 -3.56 9.01
CA GLN A 150 -7.48 -2.32 9.72
C GLN A 150 -7.96 -1.20 8.77
N GLY A 151 -7.44 -1.11 7.55
CA GLY A 151 -7.88 -0.13 6.57
C GLY A 151 -9.36 -0.32 6.20
N ILE A 152 -9.79 -1.57 6.04
CA ILE A 152 -11.20 -1.91 5.82
C ILE A 152 -12.08 -1.47 6.99
N ALA A 153 -11.63 -1.74 8.23
CA ALA A 153 -12.35 -1.34 9.43
C ALA A 153 -12.45 0.19 9.53
N VAL A 154 -11.35 0.92 9.32
CA VAL A 154 -11.33 2.40 9.34
C VAL A 154 -12.28 2.97 8.28
N ILE A 155 -12.23 2.49 7.03
CA ILE A 155 -13.14 2.92 5.96
C ILE A 155 -14.59 2.67 6.35
N THR A 156 -14.91 1.48 6.88
CA THR A 156 -16.27 1.11 7.30
C THR A 156 -16.80 2.11 8.34
N HIS A 157 -15.99 2.46 9.32
CA HIS A 157 -16.40 3.35 10.41
C HIS A 157 -16.39 4.84 10.01
N ILE A 158 -15.54 5.27 9.06
CA ILE A 158 -15.66 6.59 8.42
C ILE A 158 -17.00 6.71 7.70
N VAL A 159 -17.38 5.70 6.91
CA VAL A 159 -18.70 5.70 6.23
C VAL A 159 -19.84 5.72 7.25
N SER A 160 -19.74 4.92 8.34
CA SER A 160 -20.71 4.95 9.44
C SER A 160 -20.87 6.35 10.04
N MET A 161 -19.77 7.02 10.36
CA MET A 161 -19.76 8.38 10.89
C MET A 161 -20.43 9.37 9.92
N LEU A 162 -20.09 9.32 8.63
CA LEU A 162 -20.70 10.17 7.60
C LEU A 162 -22.23 9.94 7.50
N GLN A 163 -22.69 8.68 7.61
CA GLN A 163 -24.12 8.35 7.60
C GLN A 163 -24.83 8.88 8.87
N GLN A 164 -24.23 8.71 10.05
CA GLN A 164 -24.77 9.24 11.32
C GLN A 164 -24.89 10.78 11.29
N MET A 165 -23.89 11.45 10.67
CA MET A 165 -23.91 12.91 10.45
C MET A 165 -24.86 13.34 9.33
N LYS A 166 -25.44 12.39 8.58
CA LYS A 166 -26.22 12.64 7.35
C LYS A 166 -25.45 13.48 6.32
N PHE A 167 -24.11 13.34 6.30
CA PHE A 167 -23.26 14.07 5.39
C PHE A 167 -23.32 13.45 3.98
N LYS A 168 -23.73 14.24 3.00
CA LYS A 168 -23.89 13.83 1.59
C LYS A 168 -23.38 14.88 0.60
N GLU A 169 -22.47 15.77 1.02
CA GLU A 169 -21.99 16.86 0.17
C GLU A 169 -20.98 16.40 -0.92
N TYR A 170 -20.59 15.13 -0.95
CA TYR A 170 -19.86 14.53 -2.09
C TYR A 170 -20.82 14.21 -3.26
N GLY A 171 -20.30 14.10 -4.49
CA GLY A 171 -21.04 13.56 -5.62
C GLY A 171 -21.13 12.04 -5.53
N THR A 172 -19.96 11.40 -5.34
CA THR A 172 -19.83 9.95 -5.13
C THR A 172 -18.72 9.68 -4.14
N LEU A 173 -18.98 8.82 -3.16
CA LEU A 173 -17.97 8.19 -2.33
C LEU A 173 -17.91 6.72 -2.72
N THR A 174 -16.78 6.30 -3.27
CA THR A 174 -16.54 4.91 -3.70
C THR A 174 -15.55 4.24 -2.75
N VAL A 175 -15.87 3.05 -2.30
CA VAL A 175 -14.96 2.16 -1.56
C VAL A 175 -14.61 1.01 -2.47
N LEU A 176 -13.33 0.68 -2.58
CA LEU A 176 -12.83 -0.44 -3.36
C LEU A 176 -11.89 -1.28 -2.51
N ILE A 177 -12.26 -2.55 -2.28
CA ILE A 177 -11.48 -3.50 -1.49
C ILE A 177 -11.18 -4.71 -2.37
N ASN A 178 -9.92 -4.95 -2.69
CA ASN A 178 -9.49 -6.09 -3.51
C ASN A 178 -8.92 -7.23 -2.66
N GLY A 179 -8.75 -8.39 -3.31
CA GLY A 179 -8.30 -9.62 -2.67
C GLY A 179 -7.05 -10.21 -3.33
N ASP A 180 -6.18 -9.36 -3.92
CA ASP A 180 -4.99 -9.79 -4.63
C ASP A 180 -3.82 -8.79 -4.54
N GLU A 181 -3.84 -7.91 -3.53
CA GLU A 181 -2.79 -6.89 -3.33
C GLU A 181 -1.43 -7.54 -3.11
N GLU A 182 -1.35 -8.52 -2.24
CA GLU A 182 -0.12 -9.18 -1.81
C GLU A 182 0.60 -9.97 -2.92
N ILE A 183 -0.10 -10.22 -4.02
CA ILE A 183 0.46 -10.80 -5.24
C ILE A 183 0.57 -9.80 -6.39
N SER A 184 0.60 -8.49 -6.06
CA SER A 184 0.73 -7.34 -6.98
C SER A 184 -0.51 -7.06 -7.82
N SER A 185 -1.69 -7.32 -7.28
CA SER A 185 -3.02 -6.96 -7.83
C SER A 185 -3.20 -7.34 -9.30
N PRO A 186 -2.89 -8.57 -9.71
CA PRO A 186 -2.98 -8.93 -11.12
C PRO A 186 -4.40 -8.78 -11.68
N GLY A 187 -5.42 -9.07 -10.88
CA GLY A 187 -6.82 -8.92 -11.27
C GLY A 187 -7.34 -7.50 -11.07
N ALA A 188 -7.07 -6.91 -9.90
CA ALA A 188 -7.66 -5.63 -9.53
C ALA A 188 -7.00 -4.41 -10.19
N ARG A 189 -5.73 -4.48 -10.65
CA ARG A 189 -4.95 -3.32 -11.14
C ARG A 189 -5.64 -2.50 -12.22
N ALA A 190 -6.31 -3.13 -13.18
CA ALA A 190 -7.00 -2.43 -14.25
C ALA A 190 -8.19 -1.63 -13.72
N LEU A 191 -8.97 -2.22 -12.80
CA LEU A 191 -10.08 -1.57 -12.14
C LEU A 191 -9.61 -0.42 -11.25
N ILE A 192 -8.59 -0.62 -10.42
CA ILE A 192 -8.01 0.42 -9.56
C ILE A 192 -7.52 1.61 -10.40
N THR A 193 -6.82 1.35 -11.51
CA THR A 193 -6.33 2.40 -12.43
C THR A 193 -7.49 3.20 -13.05
N ARG A 194 -8.55 2.53 -13.47
CA ARG A 194 -9.76 3.16 -14.01
C ARG A 194 -10.46 4.01 -12.94
N MET A 195 -10.65 3.46 -11.75
CA MET A 195 -11.29 4.19 -10.64
C MET A 195 -10.47 5.41 -10.23
N GLY A 196 -9.14 5.31 -10.14
CA GLY A 196 -8.27 6.45 -9.86
C GLY A 196 -8.42 7.59 -10.88
N ALA A 197 -8.56 7.25 -12.18
CA ALA A 197 -8.76 8.23 -13.25
C ALA A 197 -10.15 8.91 -13.22
N GLU A 198 -11.15 8.26 -12.65
CA GLU A 198 -12.55 8.73 -12.59
C GLU A 198 -12.86 9.54 -11.32
N HIS A 199 -11.95 9.64 -10.36
CA HIS A 199 -12.15 10.29 -9.06
C HIS A 199 -11.29 11.54 -8.88
N ASP A 200 -11.77 12.49 -8.09
CA ASP A 200 -11.11 13.76 -7.79
C ASP A 200 -10.03 13.63 -6.68
N ALA A 201 -10.08 12.58 -5.89
CA ALA A 201 -9.08 12.25 -4.86
C ALA A 201 -9.12 10.76 -4.52
N VAL A 202 -7.96 10.20 -4.17
CA VAL A 202 -7.82 8.82 -3.72
C VAL A 202 -7.12 8.81 -2.36
N MET A 203 -7.73 8.12 -1.41
CA MET A 203 -7.16 7.84 -0.09
C MET A 203 -6.98 6.33 0.07
N SER A 204 -5.75 5.89 0.26
CA SER A 204 -5.43 4.51 0.56
C SER A 204 -5.23 4.32 2.05
N PHE A 205 -5.82 3.25 2.59
CA PHE A 205 -5.90 3.03 4.04
C PHE A 205 -4.92 1.98 4.55
N GLU A 206 -3.83 1.78 3.83
CA GLU A 206 -2.68 1.04 4.33
C GLU A 206 -2.26 1.48 5.73
N GLY A 207 -1.67 0.56 6.51
CA GLY A 207 -1.23 0.84 7.86
C GLY A 207 -0.17 1.94 7.95
N ALA A 208 -0.33 2.88 8.89
CA ALA A 208 0.65 3.91 9.19
C ALA A 208 1.74 3.37 10.13
N TYR A 209 2.90 4.04 10.15
CA TYR A 209 4.01 3.62 11.00
C TYR A 209 3.79 3.96 12.48
N VAL A 210 4.18 3.04 13.38
CA VAL A 210 4.10 3.26 14.84
C VAL A 210 5.10 4.31 15.32
N LYS A 211 6.34 4.26 14.80
CA LYS A 211 7.42 5.13 15.28
C LYS A 211 7.26 6.58 14.84
N ASP A 212 6.87 6.76 13.59
CA ASP A 212 6.73 8.08 12.97
C ASP A 212 5.38 8.12 12.26
N ASP A 213 4.37 8.75 12.87
CA ASP A 213 3.04 8.85 12.26
C ASP A 213 3.10 9.69 10.98
N LYS A 214 2.97 9.03 9.82
CA LYS A 214 3.17 9.65 8.51
C LYS A 214 2.18 9.15 7.47
N LEU A 215 1.78 10.06 6.60
CA LEU A 215 1.22 9.74 5.29
C LEU A 215 2.36 9.42 4.32
N SER A 216 2.09 8.66 3.27
CA SER A 216 3.06 8.39 2.21
C SER A 216 2.55 8.93 0.87
N LEU A 217 3.42 9.67 0.18
CA LEU A 217 3.16 10.27 -1.14
C LEU A 217 3.93 9.54 -2.23
N ALA A 218 4.80 8.60 -1.86
CA ALA A 218 5.65 7.87 -2.78
C ALA A 218 5.88 6.43 -2.31
N THR A 219 5.82 5.48 -3.23
CA THR A 219 6.17 4.06 -3.02
C THR A 219 7.09 3.58 -4.14
N ALA A 220 7.86 2.52 -3.89
CA ALA A 220 8.69 1.94 -4.93
C ALA A 220 7.85 1.11 -5.91
N GLY A 221 8.19 1.21 -7.19
CA GLY A 221 7.74 0.25 -8.19
C GLY A 221 8.49 -1.06 -8.07
N ILE A 222 7.84 -2.15 -8.43
CA ILE A 222 8.32 -3.51 -8.32
C ILE A 222 8.31 -4.16 -9.71
N ALA A 223 9.45 -4.74 -10.11
CA ALA A 223 9.53 -5.63 -11.25
C ALA A 223 10.35 -6.87 -10.90
N SER A 224 10.22 -7.91 -11.69
CA SER A 224 11.07 -9.09 -11.62
C SER A 224 11.75 -9.34 -12.97
N VAL A 225 12.96 -9.91 -12.90
CA VAL A 225 13.65 -10.46 -14.06
C VAL A 225 13.85 -11.94 -13.83
N THR A 226 13.39 -12.76 -14.75
CA THR A 226 13.63 -14.20 -14.74
C THR A 226 14.54 -14.59 -15.92
N LEU A 227 15.58 -15.35 -15.64
CA LEU A 227 16.44 -15.97 -16.64
C LEU A 227 16.17 -17.48 -16.69
N HIS A 228 15.93 -17.99 -17.88
CA HIS A 228 15.90 -19.41 -18.18
C HIS A 228 17.02 -19.74 -19.17
N VAL A 229 17.89 -20.65 -18.79
CA VAL A 229 18.99 -21.11 -19.64
C VAL A 229 18.80 -22.59 -19.92
N ALA A 230 18.67 -22.95 -21.19
CA ALA A 230 18.64 -24.34 -21.65
C ALA A 230 19.98 -24.68 -22.31
N GLY A 231 20.59 -25.75 -21.85
CA GLY A 231 21.82 -26.34 -22.36
C GLY A 231 21.61 -27.79 -22.75
N LYS A 232 22.67 -28.61 -22.55
CA LYS A 232 22.64 -30.05 -22.87
C LYS A 232 23.40 -30.85 -21.82
N ALA A 233 22.80 -31.91 -21.30
CA ALA A 233 23.43 -32.78 -20.34
C ALA A 233 24.51 -33.65 -21.00
N SER A 234 25.59 -33.94 -20.25
CA SER A 234 26.60 -34.93 -20.55
C SER A 234 27.27 -35.39 -19.28
N HIS A 235 28.11 -36.43 -19.37
CA HIS A 235 28.88 -36.88 -18.22
C HIS A 235 30.05 -35.93 -17.94
N ALA A 236 30.06 -35.30 -16.77
CA ALA A 236 30.99 -34.22 -16.44
C ALA A 236 32.49 -34.64 -16.42
N GLY A 237 32.77 -35.94 -16.21
CA GLY A 237 34.15 -36.46 -16.17
C GLY A 237 34.61 -37.15 -17.45
N SER A 238 33.72 -37.84 -18.19
CA SER A 238 34.11 -38.66 -19.34
C SER A 238 33.81 -38.05 -20.69
N ALA A 239 32.83 -37.10 -20.75
CA ALA A 239 32.41 -36.47 -22.01
C ALA A 239 31.86 -35.03 -21.79
N PRO A 240 32.61 -34.17 -21.07
CA PRO A 240 32.12 -32.81 -20.80
C PRO A 240 31.93 -31.98 -22.08
N GLU A 241 32.73 -32.24 -23.12
CA GLU A 241 32.69 -31.58 -24.43
C GLU A 241 31.39 -31.82 -25.23
N LEU A 242 30.65 -32.88 -24.91
CA LEU A 242 29.36 -33.19 -25.53
C LEU A 242 28.20 -32.43 -24.89
N GLY A 243 28.45 -31.75 -23.77
CA GLY A 243 27.48 -30.99 -23.01
C GLY A 243 27.48 -29.48 -23.36
N VAL A 244 26.39 -28.82 -22.99
CA VAL A 244 26.28 -27.36 -22.99
C VAL A 244 25.90 -26.94 -21.58
N ASN A 245 26.84 -26.31 -20.85
CA ASN A 245 26.69 -26.06 -19.43
C ASN A 245 25.82 -24.86 -19.13
N ALA A 246 24.55 -25.10 -18.83
CA ALA A 246 23.59 -24.04 -18.51
C ALA A 246 23.96 -23.23 -17.24
N LEU A 247 24.68 -23.84 -16.27
CA LEU A 247 25.10 -23.12 -15.07
C LEU A 247 26.19 -22.08 -15.37
N TYR A 248 27.14 -22.39 -16.25
CA TYR A 248 28.15 -21.42 -16.64
C TYR A 248 27.57 -20.24 -17.41
N GLU A 249 26.65 -20.50 -18.34
CA GLU A 249 25.95 -19.44 -19.04
C GLU A 249 25.12 -18.58 -18.07
N LEU A 250 24.33 -19.20 -17.17
CA LEU A 250 23.55 -18.47 -16.16
C LEU A 250 24.45 -17.58 -15.30
N SER A 251 25.59 -18.10 -14.84
CA SER A 251 26.54 -17.36 -14.01
C SER A 251 27.11 -16.15 -14.76
N HIS A 252 27.42 -16.31 -16.04
CA HIS A 252 27.85 -15.20 -16.91
C HIS A 252 26.76 -14.14 -17.03
N GLN A 253 25.51 -14.53 -17.29
CA GLN A 253 24.38 -13.62 -17.42
C GLN A 253 24.16 -12.82 -16.12
N ILE A 254 24.21 -13.45 -14.96
CA ILE A 254 24.10 -12.78 -13.65
C ILE A 254 25.24 -11.77 -13.46
N LEU A 255 26.50 -12.18 -13.72
CA LEU A 255 27.66 -11.33 -13.49
C LEU A 255 27.70 -10.12 -14.41
N GLN A 256 27.28 -10.24 -15.66
CA GLN A 256 27.25 -9.10 -16.58
C GLN A 256 26.13 -8.09 -16.28
N MET A 257 25.14 -8.46 -15.45
CA MET A 257 24.02 -7.61 -15.03
C MET A 257 24.14 -7.10 -13.59
N ARG A 258 25.24 -7.43 -12.87
CA ARG A 258 25.42 -7.11 -11.44
C ARG A 258 25.51 -5.61 -11.11
N ASP A 259 25.84 -4.79 -12.09
CA ASP A 259 26.09 -3.34 -11.97
C ASP A 259 24.91 -2.48 -12.48
N LEU A 260 23.73 -3.08 -12.67
CA LEU A 260 22.53 -2.37 -13.16
C LEU A 260 21.81 -1.53 -12.11
N SER A 261 22.13 -1.72 -10.83
CA SER A 261 21.63 -0.81 -9.76
C SER A 261 22.25 0.56 -9.91
N ASP A 262 21.45 1.62 -9.73
CA ASP A 262 21.85 3.01 -9.89
C ASP A 262 21.43 3.84 -8.66
N PRO A 263 22.33 4.13 -7.71
CA PRO A 263 22.01 4.92 -6.52
C PRO A 263 21.53 6.34 -6.83
N ALA A 264 21.90 6.92 -7.98
CA ALA A 264 21.51 8.28 -8.35
C ALA A 264 20.01 8.38 -8.66
N THR A 265 19.44 7.32 -9.22
CA THR A 265 18.01 7.23 -9.54
C THR A 265 17.24 6.41 -8.51
N GLY A 266 17.92 5.74 -7.57
CA GLY A 266 17.32 4.83 -6.60
C GLY A 266 16.91 3.48 -7.19
N LEU A 267 17.30 3.19 -8.45
CA LEU A 267 17.10 1.88 -9.06
C LEU A 267 17.92 0.82 -8.31
N LYS A 268 17.26 -0.27 -7.94
CA LYS A 268 17.89 -1.45 -7.34
C LYS A 268 17.53 -2.67 -8.16
N MET A 269 18.51 -3.48 -8.51
CA MET A 269 18.33 -4.80 -9.12
C MET A 269 19.23 -5.80 -8.41
N ASN A 270 18.64 -6.85 -7.85
CA ASN A 270 19.36 -7.87 -7.10
C ASN A 270 18.91 -9.27 -7.52
N TRP A 271 19.86 -10.12 -7.91
CA TRP A 271 19.59 -11.54 -8.12
C TRP A 271 19.46 -12.24 -6.76
N THR A 272 18.31 -12.85 -6.52
CA THR A 272 17.95 -13.38 -5.20
C THR A 272 17.62 -14.87 -5.20
N ILE A 273 17.34 -15.43 -6.38
CA ILE A 273 16.99 -16.84 -6.57
C ILE A 273 17.86 -17.41 -7.68
N SER A 274 18.38 -18.64 -7.49
CA SER A 274 18.99 -19.42 -8.57
C SER A 274 18.80 -20.92 -8.35
N LYS A 275 18.63 -21.69 -9.44
CA LYS A 275 18.51 -23.15 -9.43
C LYS A 275 19.24 -23.72 -10.63
N SER A 276 20.04 -24.76 -10.44
CA SER A 276 20.72 -25.48 -11.53
C SER A 276 21.23 -26.84 -11.08
N GLY A 277 21.24 -27.79 -12.02
CA GLY A 277 21.80 -29.12 -11.82
C GLY A 277 21.01 -30.00 -10.85
N SER A 278 21.32 -31.31 -10.88
CA SER A 278 20.77 -32.29 -9.95
C SER A 278 21.85 -33.21 -9.38
N ASN A 279 22.83 -33.64 -10.23
CA ASN A 279 23.87 -34.53 -9.89
C ASN A 279 25.23 -33.94 -10.19
N ARG A 280 26.23 -34.18 -9.30
CA ARG A 280 27.58 -33.61 -9.39
C ARG A 280 28.34 -34.03 -10.66
N ASN A 281 28.09 -35.22 -11.16
CA ASN A 281 28.77 -35.79 -12.35
C ASN A 281 28.03 -35.57 -13.67
N VAL A 282 27.05 -34.64 -13.70
CA VAL A 282 26.26 -34.31 -14.89
C VAL A 282 26.44 -32.84 -15.22
N ILE A 283 26.78 -32.51 -16.46
CA ILE A 283 26.71 -31.12 -16.98
C ILE A 283 25.24 -30.67 -16.96
N PRO A 284 24.90 -29.55 -16.29
CA PRO A 284 23.49 -29.09 -16.18
C PRO A 284 22.89 -28.72 -17.52
N ALA A 285 21.77 -29.36 -17.87
CA ALA A 285 20.99 -29.03 -19.07
C ALA A 285 20.04 -27.84 -18.88
N SER A 286 19.82 -27.40 -17.65
CA SER A 286 18.96 -26.24 -17.36
C SER A 286 19.47 -25.48 -16.15
N ALA A 287 19.25 -24.15 -16.18
CA ALA A 287 19.51 -23.27 -15.06
C ALA A 287 18.52 -22.10 -15.09
N THR A 288 18.11 -21.61 -13.93
CA THR A 288 17.21 -20.47 -13.79
C THR A 288 17.70 -19.51 -12.72
N ALA A 289 17.44 -18.21 -12.90
CA ALA A 289 17.66 -17.21 -11.85
C ALA A 289 16.54 -16.17 -11.86
N GLY A 290 16.26 -15.60 -10.68
CA GLY A 290 15.29 -14.53 -10.47
C GLY A 290 15.94 -13.33 -9.79
N ALA A 291 15.60 -12.11 -10.27
CA ALA A 291 16.01 -10.86 -9.66
C ALA A 291 14.81 -10.02 -9.24
N ASP A 292 14.93 -9.35 -8.09
CA ASP A 292 14.05 -8.28 -7.64
C ASP A 292 14.52 -6.95 -8.20
N VAL A 293 13.60 -6.16 -8.74
CA VAL A 293 13.86 -4.83 -9.29
C VAL A 293 12.97 -3.81 -8.59
N ARG A 294 13.59 -2.72 -8.11
CA ARG A 294 12.87 -1.58 -7.50
C ARG A 294 13.19 -0.31 -8.26
N VAL A 295 12.15 0.46 -8.60
CA VAL A 295 12.26 1.74 -9.31
C VAL A 295 11.51 2.83 -8.55
N LEU A 296 11.91 4.10 -8.73
CA LEU A 296 11.25 5.24 -8.10
C LEU A 296 10.40 6.05 -9.07
N LYS A 297 10.56 5.83 -10.38
CA LYS A 297 9.79 6.47 -11.45
C LYS A 297 9.32 5.43 -12.46
N VAL A 298 8.14 5.66 -13.03
CA VAL A 298 7.59 4.79 -14.08
C VAL A 298 8.53 4.71 -15.29
N SER A 299 9.19 5.83 -15.65
CA SER A 299 10.15 5.90 -16.76
C SER A 299 11.40 5.02 -16.55
N ASP A 300 11.75 4.66 -15.32
CA ASP A 300 12.91 3.82 -15.05
C ASP A 300 12.69 2.36 -15.47
N TYR A 301 11.42 1.92 -15.60
CA TYR A 301 11.14 0.59 -16.15
C TYR A 301 11.63 0.41 -17.58
N ASP A 302 11.35 1.38 -18.45
CA ASP A 302 11.76 1.30 -19.85
C ASP A 302 13.29 1.20 -19.97
N ARG A 303 13.99 2.00 -19.14
CA ARG A 303 15.46 2.03 -19.11
C ARG A 303 16.05 0.69 -18.66
N ILE A 304 15.58 0.15 -17.51
CA ILE A 304 16.15 -1.11 -16.99
C ILE A 304 15.76 -2.31 -17.86
N GLU A 305 14.55 -2.35 -18.38
CA GLU A 305 14.09 -3.39 -19.28
C GLU A 305 14.92 -3.40 -20.58
N GLN A 306 15.21 -2.23 -21.15
CA GLN A 306 16.10 -2.12 -22.31
C GLN A 306 17.51 -2.62 -21.97
N GLN A 307 18.08 -2.23 -20.83
CA GLN A 307 19.43 -2.61 -20.42
C GLN A 307 19.57 -4.13 -20.24
N VAL A 308 18.61 -4.79 -19.56
CA VAL A 308 18.67 -6.25 -19.38
C VAL A 308 18.50 -6.98 -20.71
N ASN A 309 17.60 -6.51 -21.58
CA ASN A 309 17.40 -7.07 -22.92
C ASN A 309 18.60 -6.91 -23.86
N GLU A 310 19.40 -5.85 -23.71
CA GLU A 310 20.64 -5.67 -24.47
C GLU A 310 21.76 -6.56 -23.90
N ARG A 311 21.90 -6.65 -22.59
CA ARG A 311 22.98 -7.44 -21.97
C ARG A 311 22.79 -8.94 -22.17
N VAL A 312 21.56 -9.45 -22.09
CA VAL A 312 21.27 -10.88 -22.25
C VAL A 312 21.71 -11.44 -23.61
N LYS A 313 21.82 -10.61 -24.64
CA LYS A 313 22.29 -11.00 -25.99
C LYS A 313 23.76 -11.40 -26.02
N LYS A 314 24.55 -11.01 -25.02
CA LYS A 314 25.98 -11.34 -24.92
C LYS A 314 26.13 -12.66 -24.16
N GLN A 315 26.17 -13.76 -24.91
CA GLN A 315 26.30 -15.11 -24.35
C GLN A 315 27.77 -15.50 -24.18
N LEU A 316 28.07 -16.26 -23.15
CA LEU A 316 29.34 -16.96 -22.95
C LEU A 316 29.39 -18.23 -23.80
N ILE A 317 28.28 -18.96 -23.86
CA ILE A 317 28.14 -20.25 -24.55
C ILE A 317 27.10 -20.07 -25.67
N PRO A 318 27.54 -19.91 -26.94
CA PRO A 318 26.63 -19.64 -28.07
C PRO A 318 25.57 -20.71 -28.31
N GLU A 319 25.86 -21.98 -27.93
CA GLU A 319 24.95 -23.12 -28.09
C GLU A 319 23.84 -23.17 -27.03
N ALA A 320 23.98 -22.39 -25.93
CA ALA A 320 22.94 -22.30 -24.91
C ALA A 320 21.76 -21.45 -25.44
N LYS A 321 20.54 -21.82 -25.05
CA LYS A 321 19.35 -20.98 -25.30
C LYS A 321 19.06 -20.19 -24.04
N VAL A 322 19.13 -18.86 -24.13
CA VAL A 322 18.86 -17.94 -23.03
C VAL A 322 17.57 -17.19 -23.30
N GLU A 323 16.65 -17.30 -22.36
CA GLU A 323 15.39 -16.56 -22.37
C GLU A 323 15.37 -15.63 -21.14
N LEU A 324 15.06 -14.35 -21.36
CA LEU A 324 14.89 -13.37 -20.31
C LEU A 324 13.44 -12.87 -20.34
N LYS A 325 12.80 -12.90 -19.17
CA LYS A 325 11.46 -12.34 -18.96
C LYS A 325 11.56 -11.18 -17.97
N PHE A 326 11.10 -10.00 -18.38
CA PHE A 326 10.96 -8.83 -17.52
C PHE A 326 9.47 -8.62 -17.22
N GLU A 327 9.09 -8.59 -15.94
CA GLU A 327 7.69 -8.40 -15.52
C GLU A 327 7.56 -7.15 -14.66
N ARG A 328 6.76 -6.18 -15.12
CA ARG A 328 6.38 -4.99 -14.35
C ARG A 328 5.24 -5.38 -13.40
N ARG A 329 5.59 -5.63 -12.15
CA ARG A 329 4.65 -6.16 -11.16
C ARG A 329 3.78 -5.06 -10.57
N ARG A 330 4.37 -3.93 -10.17
CA ARG A 330 3.66 -2.80 -9.56
C ARG A 330 4.36 -1.48 -9.93
N PRO A 331 3.63 -0.44 -10.37
CA PRO A 331 4.25 0.86 -10.63
C PRO A 331 4.72 1.52 -9.33
N PRO A 332 5.62 2.51 -9.38
CA PRO A 332 5.87 3.40 -8.27
C PRO A 332 4.71 4.38 -8.10
N LEU A 333 4.39 4.75 -6.86
CA LEU A 333 3.65 5.96 -6.58
C LEU A 333 4.63 7.13 -6.58
N GLU A 334 4.37 8.14 -7.39
CA GLU A 334 5.19 9.34 -7.48
C GLU A 334 4.48 10.51 -6.81
N ALA A 335 5.19 11.21 -5.91
CA ALA A 335 4.64 12.38 -5.23
C ALA A 335 4.35 13.52 -6.22
N THR A 336 3.13 14.03 -6.21
CA THR A 336 2.67 15.15 -7.05
C THR A 336 2.42 16.41 -6.20
N ASP A 337 2.33 17.58 -6.82
CA ASP A 337 1.98 18.80 -6.11
C ASP A 337 0.57 18.71 -5.52
N ALA A 338 -0.37 18.04 -6.21
CA ALA A 338 -1.71 17.79 -5.70
C ALA A 338 -1.70 16.89 -4.46
N SER A 339 -0.88 15.80 -4.44
CA SER A 339 -0.75 14.96 -3.26
C SER A 339 -0.06 15.68 -2.09
N ARG A 340 0.94 16.53 -2.37
CA ARG A 340 1.59 17.37 -1.33
C ARG A 340 0.60 18.37 -0.72
N ALA A 341 -0.20 19.05 -1.54
CA ALA A 341 -1.20 19.99 -1.05
C ALA A 341 -2.26 19.30 -0.17
N MET A 342 -2.77 18.14 -0.61
CA MET A 342 -3.73 17.37 0.18
C MET A 342 -3.11 16.84 1.48
N ALA A 343 -1.86 16.39 1.47
CA ALA A 343 -1.13 15.95 2.68
C ALA A 343 -0.90 17.13 3.65
N ALA A 344 -0.52 18.30 3.15
CA ALA A 344 -0.38 19.49 3.97
C ALA A 344 -1.68 19.87 4.67
N HIS A 345 -2.83 19.73 4.00
CA HIS A 345 -4.14 19.93 4.60
C HIS A 345 -4.43 18.91 5.72
N ALA A 346 -4.13 17.64 5.49
CA ALA A 346 -4.25 16.59 6.52
C ALA A 346 -3.35 16.87 7.73
N GLN A 347 -2.10 17.29 7.50
CA GLN A 347 -1.15 17.69 8.55
C GLN A 347 -1.67 18.88 9.35
N GLN A 348 -2.27 19.87 8.70
CA GLN A 348 -2.85 21.01 9.36
C GLN A 348 -4.00 20.59 10.30
N ILE A 349 -4.95 19.76 9.81
CA ILE A 349 -6.03 19.23 10.64
C ILE A 349 -5.48 18.50 11.86
N TYR A 350 -4.54 17.58 11.65
CA TYR A 350 -3.99 16.74 12.71
C TYR A 350 -3.27 17.56 13.79
N LYS A 351 -2.53 18.58 13.36
CA LYS A 351 -1.81 19.49 14.26
C LYS A 351 -2.74 20.47 14.98
N GLU A 352 -3.60 21.16 14.22
CA GLU A 352 -4.39 22.28 14.78
C GLU A 352 -5.61 21.79 15.54
N GLU A 353 -6.28 20.72 15.08
CA GLU A 353 -7.51 20.22 15.68
C GLU A 353 -7.24 19.10 16.68
N LEU A 354 -6.21 18.25 16.51
CA LEU A 354 -5.93 17.13 17.40
C LEU A 354 -4.68 17.33 18.28
N GLY A 355 -3.88 18.38 18.03
CA GLY A 355 -2.65 18.65 18.78
C GLY A 355 -1.57 17.58 18.57
N ARG A 356 -1.64 16.80 17.47
CA ARG A 356 -0.73 15.69 17.16
C ARG A 356 0.12 16.00 15.92
N PRO A 357 1.40 15.59 15.90
CA PRO A 357 2.20 15.67 14.68
C PRO A 357 1.77 14.62 13.67
N LEU A 358 1.75 14.97 12.39
CA LEU A 358 1.59 14.04 11.26
C LEU A 358 2.66 14.36 10.22
N GLY A 359 3.50 13.39 9.89
CA GLY A 359 4.48 13.52 8.82
C GLY A 359 3.86 13.29 7.45
N ALA A 360 4.60 13.65 6.40
CA ALA A 360 4.31 13.23 5.03
C ALA A 360 5.62 12.91 4.33
N ASP A 361 5.75 11.68 3.82
CA ASP A 361 6.95 11.20 3.14
C ASP A 361 6.75 11.26 1.63
N ASP A 362 7.56 12.07 0.95
CA ASP A 362 7.61 12.14 -0.53
C ASP A 362 8.73 11.28 -1.13
N LYS A 363 9.40 10.48 -0.31
CA LYS A 363 10.44 9.52 -0.70
C LYS A 363 9.96 8.10 -0.46
N ALA A 364 10.08 7.26 -1.47
CA ALA A 364 9.69 5.86 -1.39
C ALA A 364 10.53 5.07 -0.36
N ALA A 365 9.84 4.36 0.53
CA ALA A 365 10.47 3.51 1.55
C ALA A 365 10.81 2.09 1.09
N GLY A 366 10.54 1.74 -0.18
CA GLY A 366 10.89 0.45 -0.78
C GLY A 366 9.72 -0.52 -0.96
N GLY A 367 8.61 -0.38 -0.22
CA GLY A 367 7.35 -1.10 -0.46
C GLY A 367 6.57 -0.53 -1.65
N GLY A 368 5.65 -1.31 -2.20
CA GLY A 368 4.72 -0.86 -3.25
C GLY A 368 3.30 -1.20 -2.82
N THR A 369 2.32 -0.40 -3.21
CA THR A 369 0.91 -0.52 -2.81
C THR A 369 -0.05 -0.23 -3.97
N ASP A 370 -1.32 -0.47 -3.78
CA ASP A 370 -2.36 -0.26 -4.79
C ASP A 370 -2.63 1.21 -5.15
N ALA A 371 -2.26 2.15 -4.27
CA ALA A 371 -2.31 3.57 -4.59
C ALA A 371 -1.50 3.92 -5.84
N ALA A 372 -0.41 3.18 -6.10
CA ALA A 372 0.40 3.35 -7.28
C ALA A 372 -0.37 3.05 -8.58
N PHE A 373 -1.23 2.03 -8.59
CA PHE A 373 -2.12 1.77 -9.74
C PHE A 373 -3.17 2.86 -9.90
N ALA A 374 -3.77 3.34 -8.79
CA ALA A 374 -4.73 4.43 -8.82
C ALA A 374 -4.14 5.72 -9.42
N ALA A 375 -2.83 5.96 -9.17
CA ALA A 375 -2.14 7.15 -9.64
C ALA A 375 -1.75 7.13 -11.13
N LEU A 376 -1.71 5.97 -11.78
CA LEU A 376 -1.14 5.81 -13.13
C LEU A 376 -1.78 6.69 -14.22
N LYS A 377 -3.07 6.96 -14.13
CA LYS A 377 -3.83 7.68 -15.17
C LYS A 377 -4.61 8.86 -14.64
N THR A 378 -4.20 9.42 -13.49
CA THR A 378 -4.88 10.57 -12.89
C THR A 378 -3.90 11.71 -12.58
N LYS A 379 -4.45 12.93 -12.50
CA LYS A 379 -3.77 14.10 -11.91
C LYS A 379 -4.35 14.44 -10.51
N ALA A 380 -5.36 13.69 -10.08
CA ALA A 380 -5.94 13.83 -8.76
C ALA A 380 -4.90 13.45 -7.67
N PRO A 381 -5.00 14.03 -6.46
CA PRO A 381 -4.16 13.62 -5.36
C PRO A 381 -4.42 12.16 -4.98
N VAL A 382 -3.36 11.38 -4.86
CA VAL A 382 -3.36 10.01 -4.34
C VAL A 382 -2.43 9.96 -3.14
N ILE A 383 -2.93 9.53 -1.99
CA ILE A 383 -2.19 9.48 -0.73
C ILE A 383 -2.40 8.14 -0.03
N GLU A 384 -1.31 7.61 0.48
CA GLU A 384 -1.20 6.37 1.23
C GLU A 384 -1.21 6.58 2.74
N ARG A 385 -1.54 5.50 3.47
CA ARG A 385 -1.36 5.37 4.92
C ARG A 385 -2.31 6.21 5.77
N PHE A 386 -3.57 6.29 5.34
CA PHE A 386 -4.65 6.82 6.16
C PHE A 386 -5.14 5.84 7.24
N GLY A 387 -4.69 4.60 7.22
CA GLY A 387 -5.04 3.57 8.19
C GLY A 387 -4.45 3.77 9.58
N LEU A 388 -4.69 2.79 10.47
CA LEU A 388 -4.19 2.80 11.85
C LEU A 388 -2.66 2.68 11.89
N GLN A 389 -2.04 3.14 12.97
CA GLN A 389 -0.64 2.87 13.23
C GLN A 389 -0.46 1.39 13.54
N GLY A 390 0.34 0.70 12.72
CA GLY A 390 0.57 -0.73 12.82
C GLY A 390 2.04 -1.11 12.66
N PHE A 391 2.36 -2.32 13.09
CA PHE A 391 3.69 -2.91 12.99
C PHE A 391 3.61 -4.42 12.78
N GLY A 392 4.65 -4.99 12.21
CA GLY A 392 4.81 -6.43 12.08
C GLY A 392 4.06 -7.04 10.90
N ALA A 393 3.64 -6.23 9.90
CA ALA A 393 3.13 -6.75 8.62
C ALA A 393 4.06 -7.87 8.09
N HIS A 394 3.46 -8.96 7.58
CA HIS A 394 4.16 -10.17 7.15
C HIS A 394 4.84 -10.97 8.29
N SER A 395 4.57 -10.63 9.56
CA SER A 395 5.08 -11.36 10.71
C SER A 395 3.95 -12.15 11.40
N ALA A 396 4.09 -13.47 11.44
CA ALA A 396 3.06 -14.35 11.98
C ALA A 396 2.87 -14.27 13.50
N ASP A 397 3.75 -13.58 14.23
CA ASP A 397 3.77 -13.56 15.70
C ASP A 397 3.81 -12.16 16.31
N ALA A 398 4.01 -11.13 15.49
CA ALA A 398 4.25 -9.76 15.97
C ALA A 398 3.36 -8.70 15.34
N GLU A 399 2.39 -9.07 14.49
CA GLU A 399 1.55 -8.10 13.79
C GLU A 399 0.48 -7.49 14.71
N TYR A 400 0.48 -6.16 14.83
CA TYR A 400 -0.47 -5.43 15.67
C TYR A 400 -0.78 -4.03 15.14
N VAL A 401 -1.89 -3.46 15.61
CA VAL A 401 -2.21 -2.03 15.48
C VAL A 401 -2.33 -1.38 16.85
N LEU A 402 -2.07 -0.06 16.92
CA LEU A 402 -2.27 0.73 18.13
C LEU A 402 -3.74 1.15 18.27
N VAL A 403 -4.35 0.75 19.39
CA VAL A 403 -5.76 1.07 19.74
C VAL A 403 -5.96 2.59 19.89
N ASP A 404 -4.95 3.30 20.41
CA ASP A 404 -4.99 4.76 20.56
C ASP A 404 -4.89 5.53 19.25
N SER A 405 -4.54 4.87 18.14
CA SER A 405 -4.57 5.48 16.80
C SER A 405 -5.98 5.51 16.17
N ILE A 406 -6.95 4.78 16.73
CA ILE A 406 -8.30 4.64 16.14
C ILE A 406 -9.02 5.99 16.06
N GLU A 407 -9.18 6.67 17.20
CA GLU A 407 -9.94 7.94 17.24
C GLU A 407 -9.32 9.02 16.36
N PRO A 408 -7.98 9.28 16.41
CA PRO A 408 -7.36 10.26 15.53
C PRO A 408 -7.50 9.94 14.04
N ARG A 409 -7.43 8.65 13.66
CA ARG A 409 -7.53 8.22 12.27
C ARG A 409 -8.95 8.26 11.74
N LEU A 410 -9.93 7.89 12.54
CA LEU A 410 -11.36 8.09 12.23
C LEU A 410 -11.68 9.58 12.05
N TYR A 411 -11.19 10.42 12.98
CA TYR A 411 -11.36 11.86 12.88
C TYR A 411 -10.76 12.40 11.58
N LEU A 412 -9.47 12.12 11.33
CA LEU A 412 -8.76 12.60 10.15
C LEU A 412 -9.44 12.14 8.86
N GLY A 413 -9.72 10.84 8.72
CA GLY A 413 -10.33 10.28 7.52
C GLY A 413 -11.71 10.89 7.24
N THR A 414 -12.57 11.02 8.26
CA THR A 414 -13.89 11.65 8.13
C THR A 414 -13.77 13.12 7.72
N ARG A 415 -12.89 13.86 8.41
CA ARG A 415 -12.65 15.28 8.15
C ARG A 415 -12.12 15.51 6.74
N MET A 416 -11.18 14.67 6.29
CA MET A 416 -10.63 14.73 4.93
C MET A 416 -11.69 14.47 3.86
N VAL A 417 -12.56 13.44 4.01
CA VAL A 417 -13.65 13.19 3.08
C VAL A 417 -14.59 14.39 2.99
N MET A 418 -14.93 15.00 4.13
CA MET A 418 -15.79 16.18 4.16
C MET A 418 -15.14 17.39 3.48
N ASP A 419 -13.86 17.64 3.70
CA ASP A 419 -13.15 18.79 3.12
C ASP A 419 -12.84 18.59 1.63
N ILE A 420 -12.54 17.37 1.18
CA ILE A 420 -12.43 17.06 -0.25
C ILE A 420 -13.76 17.31 -0.95
N ALA A 421 -14.87 16.83 -0.37
CA ALA A 421 -16.21 17.05 -0.90
C ALA A 421 -16.55 18.54 -1.08
N ARG A 422 -16.08 19.38 -0.16
CA ARG A 422 -16.23 20.84 -0.16
C ARG A 422 -15.19 21.60 -0.98
N GLY A 423 -14.23 20.90 -1.58
CA GLY A 423 -13.15 21.52 -2.37
C GLY A 423 -12.13 22.31 -1.56
N LYS A 424 -11.92 22.00 -0.29
CA LYS A 424 -11.01 22.73 0.61
C LYS A 424 -9.56 22.27 0.55
N THR A 425 -9.26 21.15 -0.11
CA THR A 425 -7.93 20.53 -0.17
C THR A 425 -7.06 21.01 -1.34
N ALA A 426 -7.57 21.87 -2.20
CA ALA A 426 -6.91 22.38 -3.40
C ALA A 426 -6.52 23.86 -3.23
N ARG A 427 -5.60 24.17 -2.31
CA ARG A 427 -5.05 25.52 -2.20
C ARG A 427 -3.53 25.53 -2.35
#